data_43790fc159e3c7330660653c70899eda
#
_entry.id   43790fc159e3c7330660653c70899eda
#
_cell.length_a   1.000
_cell.length_b   1.000
_cell.length_c   1.000
_cell.angle_alpha   90.00
_cell.angle_beta   90.00
_cell.angle_gamma   90.00
#
_symmetry.space_group_name_H-M   'P 1'
#
loop_
_entity.id
_entity.type
_entity.pdbx_description
1 polymer ?
#
loop_
_entity_poly.entity_id
_entity_poly.type
_entity_poly.pdbx_seq_one_letter_code
_entity_poly.pdbx_strand_id
1 'polypeptide(L)'
;MTARSASGWRVVYFGTPEVAVAPLQALYRAGHDVALVVTRPPRRRGRRQAPTPSPVEDAAAVLGLKVTHDAKDAVAVEANLGVVVAYGEYIGDDVLEPRRTVNLHFSQLPRWRGAAPVERAILAGDTETGVCLMEVASEIDTGAVYRRASAGIGPEETADELRTRLCELGIGLLLDALAEGFGEPVPQAGEMTWADKIEPGELRIDWSAPAEHVLRLVRVGGAWTVYRGRRLKVLEA
;
A
#
# COMPACT_ATOMS: atom_id res chain seq x y z
N MET A 1 25.88 -10.21 31.56
CA MET A 1 24.89 -9.29 30.98
C MET A 1 25.52 -8.67 29.73
N THR A 2 25.35 -9.31 28.59
CA THR A 2 25.84 -8.81 27.29
C THR A 2 24.88 -7.76 26.78
N ALA A 3 25.36 -6.53 26.65
CA ALA A 3 24.61 -5.44 26.02
C ALA A 3 24.15 -5.89 24.63
N ARG A 4 22.84 -6.02 24.42
CA ARG A 4 22.24 -6.10 23.10
C ARG A 4 22.61 -4.80 22.39
N SER A 5 23.51 -4.89 21.41
CA SER A 5 23.75 -3.83 20.46
C SER A 5 22.39 -3.46 19.86
N ALA A 6 21.94 -2.24 20.08
CA ALA A 6 20.75 -1.68 19.46
C ALA A 6 21.08 -1.39 17.98
N SER A 7 21.22 -2.44 17.17
CA SER A 7 21.27 -2.30 15.71
C SER A 7 19.85 -2.18 15.19
N GLY A 8 19.22 -1.04 15.45
CA GLY A 8 18.01 -0.65 14.76
C GLY A 8 18.26 -0.60 13.25
N TRP A 9 17.28 -0.97 12.46
CA TRP A 9 17.36 -0.78 11.01
C TRP A 9 17.40 0.71 10.69
N ARG A 10 18.28 1.08 9.74
CA ARG A 10 18.30 2.43 9.15
C ARG A 10 17.53 2.37 7.83
N VAL A 11 16.40 3.09 7.77
CA VAL A 11 15.36 2.89 6.78
C VAL A 11 15.22 4.11 5.87
N VAL A 12 15.09 3.88 4.57
CA VAL A 12 14.44 4.81 3.64
C VAL A 12 13.01 4.33 3.44
N TYR A 13 12.05 5.19 3.74
CA TYR A 13 10.63 4.89 3.64
C TYR A 13 10.02 5.52 2.38
N PHE A 14 9.30 4.75 1.58
CA PHE A 14 8.58 5.20 0.39
C PHE A 14 7.09 5.02 0.58
N GLY A 15 6.33 6.10 0.58
CA GLY A 15 4.89 6.03 0.77
C GLY A 15 4.19 7.34 0.45
N THR A 16 2.89 7.29 0.11
CA THR A 16 2.16 8.51 -0.26
C THR A 16 0.79 8.63 0.41
N PRO A 17 -0.17 7.68 0.26
CA PRO A 17 -1.53 7.81 0.77
C PRO A 17 -1.64 7.50 2.26
N GLU A 18 -2.84 7.68 2.81
CA GLU A 18 -3.16 7.46 4.22
C GLU A 18 -2.74 6.08 4.73
N VAL A 19 -2.96 5.02 3.94
CA VAL A 19 -2.58 3.65 4.32
C VAL A 19 -1.08 3.49 4.61
N ALA A 20 -0.24 4.35 4.04
CA ALA A 20 1.20 4.33 4.27
C ALA A 20 1.64 5.09 5.54
N VAL A 21 0.73 5.77 6.24
CA VAL A 21 1.04 6.51 7.48
C VAL A 21 1.30 5.57 8.64
N ALA A 22 0.41 4.61 8.87
CA ALA A 22 0.52 3.70 10.01
C ALA A 22 1.81 2.84 9.99
N PRO A 23 2.26 2.27 8.86
CA PRO A 23 3.54 1.56 8.78
C PRO A 23 4.76 2.46 9.07
N LEU A 24 4.77 3.72 8.58
CA LEU A 24 5.82 4.69 8.90
C LEU A 24 5.90 4.93 10.40
N GLN A 25 4.75 5.20 11.03
CA GLN A 25 4.67 5.42 12.47
C GLN A 25 5.07 4.18 13.28
N ALA A 26 4.74 2.98 12.79
CA ALA A 26 5.11 1.73 13.44
C ALA A 26 6.64 1.54 13.44
N LEU A 27 7.31 1.79 12.32
CA LEU A 27 8.77 1.76 12.23
C LEU A 27 9.43 2.75 13.21
N TYR A 28 8.93 3.98 13.24
CA TYR A 28 9.42 5.02 14.15
C TYR A 28 9.24 4.65 15.62
N ARG A 29 8.03 4.17 16.01
CA ARG A 29 7.73 3.74 17.38
C ARG A 29 8.52 2.51 17.83
N ALA A 30 8.87 1.63 16.90
CA ALA A 30 9.71 0.46 17.16
C ALA A 30 11.20 0.83 17.35
N GLY A 31 11.57 2.12 17.21
CA GLY A 31 12.92 2.62 17.44
C GLY A 31 13.86 2.45 16.26
N HIS A 32 13.33 2.21 15.05
CA HIS A 32 14.15 2.20 13.83
C HIS A 32 14.49 3.62 13.39
N ASP A 33 15.69 3.79 12.83
CA ASP A 33 16.14 5.08 12.29
C ASP A 33 15.57 5.30 10.88
N VAL A 34 14.48 6.08 10.78
CA VAL A 34 13.93 6.50 9.49
C VAL A 34 14.75 7.68 8.97
N ALA A 35 15.78 7.38 8.18
CA ALA A 35 16.75 8.36 7.70
C ALA A 35 16.19 9.30 6.63
N LEU A 36 15.24 8.82 5.82
CA LEU A 36 14.58 9.59 4.77
C LEU A 36 13.18 9.04 4.50
N VAL A 37 12.22 9.94 4.30
CA VAL A 37 10.89 9.63 3.78
C VAL A 37 10.77 10.17 2.36
N VAL A 38 10.45 9.31 1.42
CA VAL A 38 10.20 9.63 0.02
C VAL A 38 8.71 9.57 -0.24
N THR A 39 8.12 10.66 -0.69
CA THR A 39 6.70 10.75 -0.98
C THR A 39 6.46 11.59 -2.23
N ARG A 40 5.29 11.45 -2.82
CA ARG A 40 4.95 12.24 -4.01
C ARG A 40 4.78 13.71 -3.65
N PRO A 41 5.11 14.62 -4.57
CA PRO A 41 4.98 16.06 -4.33
C PRO A 41 3.53 16.46 -4.04
N PRO A 42 3.32 17.59 -3.33
CA PRO A 42 2.00 18.12 -3.04
C PRO A 42 1.11 18.24 -4.27
N ARG A 43 -0.14 17.83 -4.18
CA ARG A 43 -1.09 17.85 -5.29
C ARG A 43 -2.37 18.60 -4.94
N ARG A 44 -2.95 19.24 -5.94
CA ARG A 44 -4.27 19.87 -5.81
C ARG A 44 -5.35 18.78 -5.71
N ARG A 45 -6.11 18.76 -4.62
CA ARG A 45 -7.26 17.86 -4.42
C ARG A 45 -8.57 18.39 -5.05
N GLY A 46 -8.52 19.55 -5.73
CA GLY A 46 -9.64 20.18 -6.42
C GLY A 46 -9.18 21.35 -7.27
N ARG A 47 -10.02 21.73 -8.26
CA ARG A 47 -9.68 22.75 -9.28
C ARG A 47 -9.31 24.13 -8.71
N ARG A 48 -9.76 24.47 -7.48
CA ARG A 48 -9.54 25.77 -6.84
C ARG A 48 -8.76 25.69 -5.52
N GLN A 49 -8.23 24.52 -5.16
CA GLN A 49 -7.46 24.34 -3.92
C GLN A 49 -5.96 24.48 -4.18
N ALA A 50 -5.23 25.01 -3.20
CA ALA A 50 -3.77 24.97 -3.22
C ALA A 50 -3.29 23.49 -3.18
N PRO A 51 -2.07 23.21 -3.70
CA PRO A 51 -1.46 21.90 -3.49
C PRO A 51 -1.35 21.62 -1.98
N THR A 52 -1.73 20.42 -1.57
CA THR A 52 -1.61 19.94 -0.18
C THR A 52 -0.59 18.82 -0.13
N PRO A 53 0.20 18.74 0.95
CA PRO A 53 1.11 17.63 1.20
C PRO A 53 0.40 16.27 1.13
N SER A 54 1.18 15.22 0.97
CA SER A 54 0.67 13.86 1.13
C SER A 54 0.42 13.55 2.61
N PRO A 55 -0.48 12.61 2.96
CA PRO A 55 -0.64 12.14 4.34
C PRO A 55 0.68 11.67 4.97
N VAL A 56 1.55 11.03 4.19
CA VAL A 56 2.87 10.59 4.64
C VAL A 56 3.79 11.79 4.93
N GLU A 57 3.75 12.84 4.11
CA GLU A 57 4.52 14.07 4.36
C GLU A 57 4.08 14.76 5.65
N ASP A 58 2.76 14.89 5.87
CA ASP A 58 2.21 15.46 7.11
C ASP A 58 2.64 14.62 8.34
N ALA A 59 2.56 13.30 8.26
CA ALA A 59 2.98 12.41 9.33
C ALA A 59 4.49 12.49 9.59
N ALA A 60 5.31 12.55 8.54
CA ALA A 60 6.76 12.69 8.65
C ALA A 60 7.14 14.03 9.31
N ALA A 61 6.46 15.12 8.97
CA ALA A 61 6.67 16.43 9.59
C ALA A 61 6.38 16.40 11.09
N VAL A 62 5.28 15.76 11.52
CA VAL A 62 4.95 15.58 12.95
C VAL A 62 6.02 14.78 13.68
N LEU A 63 6.65 13.79 13.03
CA LEU A 63 7.70 12.95 13.60
C LEU A 63 9.10 13.60 13.50
N GLY A 64 9.24 14.79 12.87
CA GLY A 64 10.52 15.45 12.66
C GLY A 64 11.45 14.74 11.68
N LEU A 65 10.91 13.93 10.76
CA LEU A 65 11.65 13.16 9.78
C LEU A 65 11.98 13.99 8.53
N LYS A 66 13.08 13.66 7.87
CA LYS A 66 13.45 14.29 6.59
C LYS A 66 12.55 13.75 5.48
N VAL A 67 12.07 14.66 4.62
CA VAL A 67 11.20 14.34 3.49
C VAL A 67 11.83 14.80 2.19
N THR A 68 11.66 14.02 1.14
CA THR A 68 11.95 14.39 -0.25
C THR A 68 10.83 13.96 -1.18
N HIS A 69 10.78 14.59 -2.35
CA HIS A 69 9.85 14.23 -3.43
C HIS A 69 10.58 13.59 -4.63
N ASP A 70 11.88 13.42 -4.55
CA ASP A 70 12.69 12.71 -5.57
C ASP A 70 13.26 11.42 -4.98
N ALA A 71 12.88 10.28 -5.55
CA ALA A 71 13.37 8.98 -5.12
C ALA A 71 14.90 8.85 -5.26
N LYS A 72 15.52 9.60 -6.17
CA LYS A 72 16.97 9.58 -6.38
C LYS A 72 17.77 10.11 -5.19
N ASP A 73 17.18 10.98 -4.36
CA ASP A 73 17.83 11.44 -3.14
C ASP A 73 18.14 10.30 -2.18
N ALA A 74 17.39 9.19 -2.30
CA ALA A 74 17.63 8.00 -1.49
C ALA A 74 18.96 7.31 -1.80
N VAL A 75 19.53 7.49 -3.01
CA VAL A 75 20.82 6.89 -3.40
C VAL A 75 21.94 7.35 -2.47
N ALA A 76 21.95 8.63 -2.11
CA ALA A 76 22.97 9.22 -1.26
C ALA A 76 22.78 8.92 0.25
N VAL A 77 21.68 8.27 0.63
CA VAL A 77 21.38 7.97 2.03
C VAL A 77 21.95 6.61 2.41
N GLU A 78 22.89 6.59 3.35
CA GLU A 78 23.32 5.33 3.97
C GLU A 78 22.15 4.73 4.74
N ALA A 79 21.55 3.68 4.19
CA ALA A 79 20.49 2.90 4.81
C ALA A 79 20.63 1.44 4.40
N ASN A 80 20.25 0.52 5.28
CA ASN A 80 20.35 -0.92 5.02
C ASN A 80 19.00 -1.53 4.60
N LEU A 81 17.91 -0.73 4.63
CA LEU A 81 16.59 -1.16 4.24
C LEU A 81 15.81 -0.04 3.53
N GLY A 82 15.14 -0.38 2.43
CA GLY A 82 14.05 0.36 1.83
C GLY A 82 12.71 -0.28 2.22
N VAL A 83 11.72 0.52 2.62
CA VAL A 83 10.35 0.05 2.88
C VAL A 83 9.39 0.83 2.02
N VAL A 84 8.66 0.13 1.17
CA VAL A 84 7.68 0.70 0.23
C VAL A 84 6.28 0.33 0.68
N VAL A 85 5.40 1.32 0.79
CA VAL A 85 3.96 1.12 1.02
C VAL A 85 3.18 2.10 0.16
N ALA A 86 2.52 1.60 -0.87
CA ALA A 86 1.65 2.39 -1.75
C ALA A 86 2.31 3.73 -2.22
N TYR A 87 3.57 3.69 -2.63
CA TYR A 87 4.29 4.89 -3.06
C TYR A 87 3.70 5.49 -4.33
N GLY A 88 3.33 4.64 -5.30
CA GLY A 88 2.60 5.02 -6.50
C GLY A 88 3.44 5.64 -7.62
N GLU A 89 4.76 5.48 -7.57
CA GLU A 89 5.71 5.79 -8.64
C GLU A 89 6.71 4.67 -8.81
N TYR A 90 7.33 4.60 -9.99
CA TYR A 90 8.39 3.64 -10.26
C TYR A 90 9.65 4.03 -9.48
N ILE A 91 10.33 3.04 -8.91
CA ILE A 91 11.59 3.19 -8.22
C ILE A 91 12.67 2.55 -9.12
N GLY A 92 13.61 3.35 -9.58
CA GLY A 92 14.67 2.87 -10.48
C GLY A 92 15.65 1.93 -9.79
N ASP A 93 16.32 1.10 -10.59
CA ASP A 93 17.29 0.12 -10.09
C ASP A 93 18.44 0.80 -9.33
N ASP A 94 18.86 1.99 -9.74
CA ASP A 94 19.87 2.80 -9.07
C ASP A 94 19.52 3.15 -7.61
N VAL A 95 18.21 3.25 -7.31
CA VAL A 95 17.68 3.48 -5.95
C VAL A 95 17.55 2.17 -5.18
N LEU A 96 17.23 1.05 -5.86
CA LEU A 96 16.99 -0.25 -5.25
C LEU A 96 18.31 -1.00 -4.92
N GLU A 97 19.29 -1.00 -5.83
CA GLU A 97 20.54 -1.77 -5.72
C GLU A 97 21.35 -1.54 -4.43
N PRO A 98 21.44 -0.31 -3.87
CA PRO A 98 22.27 -0.07 -2.69
C PRO A 98 21.79 -0.77 -1.42
N ARG A 99 20.55 -1.25 -1.39
CA ARG A 99 19.93 -1.80 -0.16
C ARG A 99 18.82 -2.78 -0.46
N ARG A 100 18.57 -3.72 0.46
CA ARG A 100 17.35 -4.52 0.41
C ARG A 100 16.16 -3.58 0.45
N THR A 101 15.23 -3.72 -0.51
CA THR A 101 14.00 -2.95 -0.54
C THR A 101 12.80 -3.90 -0.55
N VAL A 102 11.88 -3.70 0.39
CA VAL A 102 10.68 -4.53 0.56
C VAL A 102 9.41 -3.69 0.37
N ASN A 103 8.34 -4.34 -0.07
CA ASN A 103 7.03 -3.74 -0.26
C ASN A 103 5.97 -4.50 0.53
N LEU A 104 5.06 -3.76 1.18
CA LEU A 104 3.80 -4.29 1.69
C LEU A 104 2.76 -4.23 0.57
N HIS A 105 2.45 -5.37 -0.03
CA HIS A 105 1.45 -5.48 -1.08
C HIS A 105 0.17 -6.11 -0.56
N PHE A 106 -0.96 -5.46 -0.77
CA PHE A 106 -2.25 -5.82 -0.16
C PHE A 106 -3.03 -6.86 -0.97
N SER A 107 -2.36 -7.97 -1.29
CA SER A 107 -2.98 -9.16 -1.88
C SER A 107 -2.19 -10.44 -1.57
N GLN A 108 -2.77 -11.59 -1.90
CA GLN A 108 -2.09 -12.89 -1.94
C GLN A 108 -1.42 -13.07 -3.32
N LEU A 109 -0.21 -12.50 -3.45
CA LEU A 109 0.56 -12.63 -4.69
C LEU A 109 0.79 -14.09 -5.10
N PRO A 110 0.71 -14.39 -6.41
CA PRO A 110 0.71 -13.51 -7.59
C PRO A 110 -0.68 -12.96 -7.98
N ARG A 111 -1.74 -13.23 -7.22
CA ARG A 111 -3.06 -12.66 -7.50
C ARG A 111 -3.06 -11.18 -7.15
N TRP A 112 -3.62 -10.36 -8.04
CA TRP A 112 -3.78 -8.92 -7.88
C TRP A 112 -2.47 -8.13 -7.76
N ARG A 113 -1.51 -8.34 -8.68
CA ARG A 113 -0.39 -7.42 -8.87
C ARG A 113 -0.90 -6.08 -9.39
N GLY A 114 -0.38 -4.96 -8.89
CA GLY A 114 -0.71 -3.63 -9.39
C GLY A 114 -1.33 -2.69 -8.36
N ALA A 115 -2.07 -1.68 -8.83
CA ALA A 115 -2.38 -0.47 -8.08
C ALA A 115 -3.60 -0.56 -7.13
N ALA A 116 -4.56 -1.48 -7.40
CA ALA A 116 -5.83 -1.52 -6.67
C ALA A 116 -6.22 -2.94 -6.23
N PRO A 117 -5.33 -3.68 -5.54
CA PRO A 117 -5.55 -5.10 -5.21
C PRO A 117 -6.77 -5.32 -4.30
N VAL A 118 -7.03 -4.44 -3.35
CA VAL A 118 -8.15 -4.54 -2.40
C VAL A 118 -9.48 -4.36 -3.14
N GLU A 119 -9.58 -3.31 -3.95
CA GLU A 119 -10.78 -3.01 -4.74
C GLU A 119 -11.08 -4.13 -5.75
N ARG A 120 -10.06 -4.64 -6.43
CA ARG A 120 -10.21 -5.72 -7.42
C ARG A 120 -10.65 -7.03 -6.77
N ALA A 121 -10.14 -7.37 -5.61
CA ALA A 121 -10.60 -8.54 -4.86
C ALA A 121 -12.10 -8.44 -4.50
N ILE A 122 -12.57 -7.29 -4.02
CA ILE A 122 -13.99 -7.07 -3.71
C ILE A 122 -14.83 -7.14 -4.99
N LEU A 123 -14.43 -6.46 -6.07
CA LEU A 123 -15.18 -6.45 -7.33
C LEU A 123 -15.28 -7.84 -7.95
N ALA A 124 -14.22 -8.63 -7.88
CA ALA A 124 -14.21 -10.01 -8.35
C ALA A 124 -15.09 -10.95 -7.50
N GLY A 125 -15.42 -10.53 -6.27
CA GLY A 125 -16.18 -11.34 -5.32
C GLY A 125 -15.31 -12.39 -4.62
N ASP A 126 -14.03 -12.10 -4.47
CA ASP A 126 -13.15 -12.95 -3.66
C ASP A 126 -13.66 -12.98 -2.22
N THR A 127 -13.60 -14.15 -1.60
CA THR A 127 -13.98 -14.34 -0.18
C THR A 127 -12.77 -14.26 0.76
N GLU A 128 -11.57 -14.28 0.18
CA GLU A 128 -10.29 -14.21 0.89
C GLU A 128 -9.31 -13.36 0.08
N THR A 129 -8.46 -12.64 0.80
CA THR A 129 -7.31 -11.93 0.26
C THR A 129 -6.17 -11.95 1.30
N GLY A 130 -5.26 -11.00 1.28
CA GLY A 130 -4.20 -10.92 2.28
C GLY A 130 -3.22 -9.79 2.04
N VAL A 131 -2.07 -9.91 2.68
CA VAL A 131 -0.95 -9.00 2.51
C VAL A 131 0.34 -9.80 2.40
N CYS A 132 1.22 -9.38 1.50
CA CYS A 132 2.57 -9.93 1.34
C CYS A 132 3.63 -8.87 1.69
N LEU A 133 4.63 -9.27 2.47
CA LEU A 133 5.91 -8.58 2.56
C LEU A 133 6.83 -9.20 1.51
N MET A 134 7.14 -8.46 0.46
CA MET A 134 7.86 -8.96 -0.71
C MET A 134 9.07 -8.12 -1.06
N GLU A 135 9.98 -8.67 -1.83
CA GLU A 135 11.08 -7.96 -2.47
C GLU A 135 10.55 -6.99 -3.53
N VAL A 136 11.14 -5.79 -3.62
CA VAL A 136 10.89 -4.90 -4.76
C VAL A 136 11.83 -5.31 -5.90
N ALA A 137 11.25 -5.64 -7.04
CA ALA A 137 11.94 -5.99 -8.28
C ALA A 137 11.72 -4.93 -9.36
N SER A 138 12.46 -5.00 -10.47
CA SER A 138 12.33 -4.10 -11.61
C SER A 138 10.95 -4.15 -12.29
N GLU A 139 10.30 -5.31 -12.25
CA GLU A 139 8.92 -5.46 -12.73
C GLU A 139 7.93 -5.31 -11.57
N ILE A 140 6.77 -4.74 -11.86
CA ILE A 140 5.74 -4.42 -10.85
C ILE A 140 5.27 -5.70 -10.13
N ASP A 141 5.45 -5.72 -8.82
CA ASP A 141 4.97 -6.73 -7.88
C ASP A 141 5.33 -8.18 -8.25
N THR A 142 6.51 -8.38 -8.90
CA THR A 142 6.99 -9.71 -9.29
C THR A 142 7.98 -10.32 -8.31
N GLY A 143 8.51 -9.54 -7.38
CA GLY A 143 9.53 -9.97 -6.43
C GLY A 143 9.09 -11.15 -5.55
N ALA A 144 10.05 -11.88 -5.03
CA ALA A 144 9.82 -13.01 -4.14
C ALA A 144 9.24 -12.55 -2.79
N VAL A 145 8.46 -13.40 -2.14
CA VAL A 145 7.70 -13.09 -0.92
C VAL A 145 8.44 -13.62 0.29
N TYR A 146 8.74 -12.73 1.24
CA TYR A 146 9.33 -13.08 2.54
C TYR A 146 8.29 -13.64 3.51
N ARG A 147 7.18 -12.93 3.64
CA ARG A 147 6.10 -13.28 4.58
C ARG A 147 4.74 -12.95 3.97
N ARG A 148 3.72 -13.67 4.39
CA ARG A 148 2.32 -13.40 3.99
C ARG A 148 1.36 -13.67 5.12
N ALA A 149 0.22 -12.97 5.09
CA ALA A 149 -0.91 -13.23 5.96
C ALA A 149 -2.20 -13.22 5.12
N SER A 150 -3.06 -14.21 5.35
CA SER A 150 -4.39 -14.28 4.74
C SER A 150 -5.43 -13.57 5.59
N ALA A 151 -6.47 -13.07 4.94
CA ALA A 151 -7.62 -12.45 5.58
C ALA A 151 -8.90 -12.73 4.78
N GLY A 152 -9.94 -13.23 5.43
CA GLY A 152 -11.26 -13.33 4.82
C GLY A 152 -11.83 -11.94 4.51
N ILE A 153 -12.61 -11.81 3.44
CA ILE A 153 -13.34 -10.59 3.08
C ILE A 153 -14.76 -10.70 3.60
N GLY A 154 -15.15 -9.81 4.52
CA GLY A 154 -16.50 -9.78 5.05
C GLY A 154 -17.55 -9.46 3.97
N PRO A 155 -18.79 -9.96 4.09
CA PRO A 155 -19.82 -9.78 3.08
C PRO A 155 -20.25 -8.32 2.89
N GLU A 156 -20.12 -7.50 3.91
CA GLU A 156 -20.46 -6.06 3.91
C GLU A 156 -19.22 -5.17 4.06
N GLU A 157 -18.03 -5.76 4.25
CA GLU A 157 -16.79 -5.03 4.49
C GLU A 157 -16.43 -4.15 3.30
N THR A 158 -16.21 -2.86 3.56
CA THR A 158 -15.81 -1.88 2.56
C THR A 158 -14.32 -2.01 2.20
N ALA A 159 -13.92 -1.45 1.08
CA ALA A 159 -12.50 -1.44 0.69
C ALA A 159 -11.62 -0.68 1.68
N ASP A 160 -12.13 0.35 2.33
CA ASP A 160 -11.37 1.12 3.32
C ASP A 160 -11.18 0.35 4.63
N GLU A 161 -12.20 -0.39 5.10
CA GLU A 161 -12.11 -1.26 6.27
C GLU A 161 -11.15 -2.42 6.02
N LEU A 162 -11.30 -3.11 4.88
CA LEU A 162 -10.41 -4.21 4.49
C LEU A 162 -8.97 -3.73 4.36
N ARG A 163 -8.73 -2.58 3.73
CA ARG A 163 -7.40 -1.98 3.58
C ARG A 163 -6.77 -1.66 4.93
N THR A 164 -7.54 -1.13 5.88
CA THR A 164 -7.08 -0.84 7.25
C THR A 164 -6.63 -2.12 7.94
N ARG A 165 -7.43 -3.16 7.89
CA ARG A 165 -7.14 -4.45 8.51
C ARG A 165 -5.93 -5.15 7.87
N LEU A 166 -5.81 -5.10 6.53
CA LEU A 166 -4.65 -5.63 5.82
C LEU A 166 -3.37 -4.83 6.14
N CYS A 167 -3.49 -3.51 6.34
CA CYS A 167 -2.38 -2.67 6.76
C CYS A 167 -1.87 -3.07 8.15
N GLU A 168 -2.76 -3.33 9.10
CA GLU A 168 -2.39 -3.81 10.45
C GLU A 168 -1.67 -5.16 10.40
N LEU A 169 -2.18 -6.12 9.63
CA LEU A 169 -1.50 -7.40 9.39
C LEU A 169 -0.12 -7.20 8.74
N GLY A 170 -0.03 -6.31 7.73
CA GLY A 170 1.22 -5.99 7.06
C GLY A 170 2.26 -5.35 7.99
N ILE A 171 1.85 -4.48 8.91
CA ILE A 171 2.72 -3.92 9.94
C ILE A 171 3.28 -5.06 10.81
N GLY A 172 2.45 -6.01 11.23
CA GLY A 172 2.91 -7.19 11.99
C GLY A 172 3.99 -7.95 11.23
N LEU A 173 3.74 -8.31 9.95
CA LEU A 173 4.72 -9.01 9.12
C LEU A 173 6.04 -8.25 8.98
N LEU A 174 5.97 -6.92 8.81
CA LEU A 174 7.15 -6.07 8.70
C LEU A 174 7.96 -6.05 10.00
N LEU A 175 7.32 -5.79 11.14
CA LEU A 175 8.01 -5.72 12.43
C LEU A 175 8.59 -7.07 12.85
N ASP A 176 7.89 -8.18 12.60
CA ASP A 176 8.40 -9.53 12.84
C ASP A 176 9.62 -9.83 11.96
N ALA A 177 9.59 -9.41 10.67
CA ALA A 177 10.74 -9.58 9.78
C ALA A 177 11.95 -8.74 10.24
N LEU A 178 11.72 -7.56 10.80
CA LEU A 178 12.78 -6.71 11.33
C LEU A 178 13.38 -7.25 12.64
N ALA A 179 12.58 -7.91 13.46
CA ALA A 179 13.00 -8.47 14.75
C ALA A 179 13.69 -9.84 14.61
N GLU A 180 13.15 -10.71 13.77
CA GLU A 180 13.56 -12.11 13.62
C GLU A 180 14.49 -12.34 12.42
N GLY A 181 14.53 -11.39 11.47
CA GLY A 181 15.14 -11.52 10.16
C GLY A 181 14.11 -11.84 9.08
N PHE A 182 14.45 -11.47 7.84
CA PHE A 182 13.55 -11.68 6.69
C PHE A 182 13.42 -13.14 6.27
N GLY A 183 14.45 -13.95 6.53
CA GLY A 183 14.54 -15.31 5.99
C GLY A 183 14.81 -15.33 4.49
N GLU A 184 14.65 -16.50 3.87
CA GLU A 184 14.78 -16.67 2.42
C GLU A 184 13.44 -16.35 1.74
N PRO A 185 13.42 -15.47 0.73
CA PRO A 185 12.19 -15.14 0.03
C PRO A 185 11.77 -16.29 -0.89
N VAL A 186 10.48 -16.54 -0.97
CA VAL A 186 9.90 -17.60 -1.81
C VAL A 186 9.38 -16.99 -3.10
N PRO A 187 9.80 -17.50 -4.27
CA PRO A 187 9.25 -17.07 -5.55
C PRO A 187 7.72 -17.21 -5.59
N GLN A 188 7.06 -16.28 -6.24
CA GLN A 188 5.61 -16.34 -6.41
C GLN A 188 5.24 -17.53 -7.30
N ALA A 189 4.20 -18.28 -6.93
CA ALA A 189 3.68 -19.43 -7.67
C ALA A 189 2.15 -19.37 -7.76
N GLY A 190 1.60 -19.83 -8.88
CA GLY A 190 0.17 -19.82 -9.16
C GLY A 190 -0.23 -18.88 -10.29
N GLU A 191 -1.53 -18.72 -10.48
CA GLU A 191 -2.09 -17.87 -11.53
C GLU A 191 -1.97 -16.39 -11.15
N MET A 192 -1.36 -15.61 -12.06
CA MET A 192 -1.20 -14.18 -11.89
C MET A 192 -2.42 -13.44 -12.42
N THR A 193 -2.89 -12.43 -11.69
CA THR A 193 -3.90 -11.48 -12.15
C THR A 193 -3.46 -10.04 -11.88
N TRP A 194 -4.00 -9.11 -12.70
CA TRP A 194 -3.70 -7.69 -12.57
C TRP A 194 -4.77 -6.95 -11.78
N ALA A 195 -4.33 -6.02 -10.96
CA ALA A 195 -5.15 -5.08 -10.20
C ALA A 195 -4.97 -3.66 -10.74
N ASP A 196 -5.47 -3.43 -11.95
CA ASP A 196 -5.45 -2.11 -12.55
C ASP A 196 -6.21 -1.10 -11.68
N LYS A 197 -5.75 0.14 -11.72
CA LYS A 197 -6.43 1.25 -11.05
C LYS A 197 -7.89 1.29 -11.44
N ILE A 198 -8.76 1.55 -10.47
CA ILE A 198 -10.20 1.69 -10.71
C ILE A 198 -10.48 3.01 -11.41
N GLU A 199 -11.06 2.92 -12.59
CA GLU A 199 -11.48 4.09 -13.34
C GLU A 199 -12.91 4.52 -12.93
N PRO A 200 -13.19 5.83 -12.89
CA PRO A 200 -14.50 6.33 -12.47
C PRO A 200 -15.68 5.77 -13.28
N GLY A 201 -15.45 5.34 -14.53
CA GLY A 201 -16.46 4.72 -15.39
C GLY A 201 -16.89 3.35 -14.90
N GLU A 202 -15.96 2.56 -14.35
CA GLU A 202 -16.22 1.23 -13.82
C GLU A 202 -17.16 1.24 -12.61
N LEU A 203 -17.19 2.35 -11.87
CA LEU A 203 -18.05 2.52 -10.70
C LEU A 203 -19.46 3.02 -11.03
N ARG A 204 -19.82 3.12 -12.31
CA ARG A 204 -21.18 3.44 -12.70
C ARG A 204 -22.08 2.23 -12.49
N ILE A 205 -23.12 2.40 -11.69
CA ILE A 205 -24.09 1.33 -11.42
C ILE A 205 -24.92 1.04 -12.68
N ASP A 206 -24.91 -0.21 -13.11
CA ASP A 206 -25.89 -0.78 -14.01
C ASP A 206 -26.97 -1.47 -13.18
N TRP A 207 -28.15 -0.87 -13.13
CA TRP A 207 -29.28 -1.40 -12.35
C TRP A 207 -29.89 -2.69 -12.91
N SER A 208 -29.46 -3.13 -14.10
CA SER A 208 -29.81 -4.45 -14.66
C SER A 208 -28.87 -5.56 -14.19
N ALA A 209 -27.73 -5.22 -13.60
CA ALA A 209 -26.79 -6.19 -13.06
C ALA A 209 -27.34 -6.86 -11.78
N PRO A 210 -26.80 -8.06 -11.42
CA PRO A 210 -27.16 -8.71 -10.16
C PRO A 210 -26.90 -7.81 -8.95
N ALA A 211 -27.77 -7.87 -7.94
CA ALA A 211 -27.68 -7.06 -6.73
C ALA A 211 -26.31 -7.18 -6.05
N GLU A 212 -25.74 -8.38 -6.01
CA GLU A 212 -24.40 -8.61 -5.46
C GLU A 212 -23.32 -7.80 -6.16
N HIS A 213 -23.41 -7.65 -7.48
CA HIS A 213 -22.45 -6.81 -8.22
C HIS A 213 -22.59 -5.34 -7.85
N VAL A 214 -23.83 -4.85 -7.73
CA VAL A 214 -24.11 -3.48 -7.29
C VAL A 214 -23.57 -3.22 -5.89
N LEU A 215 -23.78 -4.17 -4.96
CA LEU A 215 -23.24 -4.09 -3.59
C LEU A 215 -21.71 -4.04 -3.59
N ARG A 216 -21.03 -4.83 -4.42
CA ARG A 216 -19.56 -4.79 -4.54
C ARG A 216 -19.07 -3.43 -5.01
N LEU A 217 -19.73 -2.79 -5.99
CA LEU A 217 -19.40 -1.44 -6.44
C LEU A 217 -19.53 -0.41 -5.31
N VAL A 218 -20.58 -0.53 -4.50
CA VAL A 218 -20.80 0.37 -3.35
C VAL A 218 -19.71 0.18 -2.29
N ARG A 219 -19.38 -1.07 -1.96
CA ARG A 219 -18.33 -1.42 -0.98
C ARG A 219 -16.93 -0.95 -1.39
N VAL A 220 -16.64 -0.93 -2.68
CA VAL A 220 -15.36 -0.38 -3.18
C VAL A 220 -15.29 1.13 -2.98
N GLY A 221 -16.42 1.79 -2.92
CA GLY A 221 -16.54 3.23 -2.74
C GLY A 221 -16.56 3.99 -4.06
N GLY A 222 -17.28 5.09 -4.05
CA GLY A 222 -17.42 5.95 -5.23
C GLY A 222 -18.41 5.49 -6.29
N ALA A 223 -19.21 4.45 -6.02
CA ALA A 223 -20.31 4.00 -6.88
C ALA A 223 -21.27 5.15 -7.20
N TRP A 224 -21.77 5.19 -8.42
CA TRP A 224 -22.61 6.28 -8.86
C TRP A 224 -23.61 5.89 -9.94
N THR A 225 -24.67 6.66 -10.01
CA THR A 225 -25.69 6.56 -11.06
C THR A 225 -26.10 7.95 -11.55
N VAL A 226 -27.02 8.01 -12.49
CA VAL A 226 -27.63 9.26 -12.95
C VAL A 226 -29.08 9.29 -12.51
N TYR A 227 -29.46 10.33 -11.79
CA TYR A 227 -30.83 10.60 -11.40
C TYR A 227 -31.25 12.03 -11.85
N ARG A 228 -32.30 12.13 -12.63
CA ARG A 228 -32.80 13.40 -13.20
C ARG A 228 -31.69 14.23 -13.90
N GLY A 229 -30.83 13.56 -14.69
CA GLY A 229 -29.75 14.20 -15.42
C GLY A 229 -28.54 14.63 -14.57
N ARG A 230 -28.50 14.29 -13.28
CA ARG A 230 -27.38 14.60 -12.37
C ARG A 230 -26.72 13.33 -11.86
N ARG A 231 -25.41 13.38 -11.67
CA ARG A 231 -24.64 12.30 -11.03
C ARG A 231 -25.01 12.23 -9.54
N LEU A 232 -25.45 11.07 -9.11
CA LEU A 232 -25.73 10.72 -7.72
C LEU A 232 -24.72 9.67 -7.26
N LYS A 233 -24.01 9.92 -6.17
CA LYS A 233 -23.19 8.90 -5.51
C LYS A 233 -24.08 8.04 -4.62
N VAL A 234 -23.80 6.72 -4.62
CA VAL A 234 -24.43 5.76 -3.70
C VAL A 234 -23.35 5.40 -2.67
N LEU A 235 -23.65 5.67 -1.40
CA LEU A 235 -22.69 5.49 -0.30
C LEU A 235 -22.94 4.19 0.46
N GLU A 236 -24.20 3.77 0.54
CA GLU A 236 -24.65 2.55 1.21
C GLU A 236 -25.79 1.93 0.38
N ALA A 237 -25.92 0.60 0.41
CA ALA A 237 -26.97 -0.15 -0.27
C ALA A 237 -27.24 -1.50 0.45
#